data_cb8f1bac6b9e35eba6101a090c94ce0f
#
_entry.id   cb8f1bac6b9e35eba6101a090c94ce0f
#
_cell.length_a   1.000
_cell.length_b   1.000
_cell.length_c   1.000
_cell.angle_alpha   90.00
_cell.angle_beta   90.00
_cell.angle_gamma   90.00
#
_symmetry.space_group_name_H-M   'P 1'
#
loop_
_entity.id
_entity.type
_entity.pdbx_description
1 polymer ?
#
loop_
_entity_poly.entity_id
_entity_poly.type
_entity_poly.pdbx_seq_one_letter_code
_entity_poly.pdbx_strand_id
1 'polypeptide(L)'
;AGDATTTASENVAVGYDSLGTNIFGSHSVAIGPSALRTQNYGSATNAYNTAVGSFAGYAVTTGVENTLIGGQAGDALTTASYNVAVGKAALSSDTLGAQSTAVGTNALQTQNFTTSTNALNTAVGYYAGQSVTTGTLNTIVGGLAGDALTNSSYNTAVGYSSLSADTLGA
;
A
#
# COMPACT_ATOMS: atom_id res chain seq x y z
N ALA A 1 19.85 5.39 -8.49
CA ALA A 1 19.31 5.24 -7.13
C ALA A 1 19.76 6.42 -6.27
N GLY A 2 18.84 7.05 -5.53
CA GLY A 2 19.12 8.14 -4.62
C GLY A 2 19.67 9.41 -5.28
N ASP A 3 19.37 9.66 -6.54
CA ASP A 3 20.03 10.71 -7.34
C ASP A 3 19.79 12.14 -6.83
N ALA A 4 18.65 12.38 -6.19
CA ALA A 4 18.29 13.68 -5.62
C ALA A 4 18.63 13.82 -4.12
N THR A 5 19.18 12.78 -3.49
CA THR A 5 19.44 12.78 -2.04
C THR A 5 20.51 13.80 -1.66
N THR A 6 20.16 14.80 -0.87
CA THR A 6 21.09 15.84 -0.40
C THR A 6 21.20 15.88 1.12
N THR A 7 20.10 15.97 1.84
CA THR A 7 20.05 16.04 3.32
C THR A 7 19.45 14.78 3.94
N ALA A 8 18.82 13.93 3.15
CA ALA A 8 18.30 12.65 3.60
C ALA A 8 19.42 11.69 4.00
N SER A 9 19.24 10.93 5.07
CA SER A 9 20.23 10.00 5.61
C SER A 9 19.63 8.63 5.91
N GLU A 10 20.50 7.64 6.10
CA GLU A 10 20.10 6.29 6.54
C GLU A 10 19.08 5.61 5.61
N ASN A 11 19.23 5.85 4.30
CA ASN A 11 18.42 5.22 3.28
C ASN A 11 19.17 4.06 2.60
N VAL A 12 18.45 3.03 2.21
CA VAL A 12 18.92 1.99 1.29
C VAL A 12 18.21 2.15 -0.04
N ALA A 13 18.95 2.38 -1.13
CA ALA A 13 18.42 2.52 -2.47
C ALA A 13 19.15 1.58 -3.44
N VAL A 14 18.46 0.56 -3.95
CA VAL A 14 19.02 -0.44 -4.88
C VAL A 14 18.08 -0.60 -6.08
N GLY A 15 18.55 -0.27 -7.25
CA GLY A 15 17.80 -0.38 -8.50
C GLY A 15 17.73 0.95 -9.26
N TYR A 16 17.34 0.85 -10.54
CA TYR A 16 17.18 2.03 -11.39
C TYR A 16 16.10 2.95 -10.81
N ASP A 17 16.45 4.22 -10.62
CA ASP A 17 15.53 5.29 -10.17
C ASP A 17 14.84 5.04 -8.80
N SER A 18 15.36 4.11 -7.96
CA SER A 18 14.90 3.96 -6.59
C SER A 18 15.23 5.20 -5.75
N LEU A 19 14.27 5.72 -4.96
CA LEU A 19 14.36 7.00 -4.24
C LEU A 19 14.83 8.15 -5.16
N GLY A 20 14.40 8.16 -6.42
CA GLY A 20 14.93 9.06 -7.46
C GLY A 20 14.73 10.54 -7.18
N THR A 21 13.67 10.95 -6.47
CA THR A 21 13.39 12.37 -6.16
C THR A 21 13.51 12.69 -4.65
N ASN A 22 13.98 11.75 -3.83
CA ASN A 22 14.02 11.93 -2.38
C ASN A 22 15.12 12.91 -1.94
N ILE A 23 14.73 14.09 -1.47
CA ILE A 23 15.66 15.11 -0.97
C ILE A 23 15.80 15.06 0.55
N PHE A 24 14.70 14.93 1.28
CA PHE A 24 14.62 15.12 2.73
C PHE A 24 14.15 13.89 3.52
N GLY A 25 13.71 12.80 2.86
CA GLY A 25 13.21 11.61 3.55
C GLY A 25 14.33 10.69 4.00
N SER A 26 14.39 10.36 5.26
CA SER A 26 15.38 9.49 5.89
C SER A 26 14.80 8.15 6.34
N HIS A 27 15.65 7.18 6.65
CA HIS A 27 15.30 5.86 7.17
C HIS A 27 14.39 5.02 6.27
N SER A 28 14.51 5.16 4.96
CA SER A 28 13.72 4.37 4.01
C SER A 28 14.55 3.28 3.33
N VAL A 29 13.89 2.16 3.00
CA VAL A 29 14.46 1.06 2.21
C VAL A 29 13.71 0.97 0.89
N ALA A 30 14.40 1.15 -0.23
CA ALA A 30 13.86 1.05 -1.58
C ALA A 30 14.71 0.09 -2.42
N ILE A 31 14.22 -1.10 -2.67
CA ILE A 31 14.91 -2.15 -3.43
C ILE A 31 14.06 -2.56 -4.63
N GLY A 32 14.53 -2.25 -5.80
CA GLY A 32 13.84 -2.54 -7.07
C GLY A 32 13.77 -1.33 -7.99
N PRO A 33 13.57 -1.53 -9.31
CA PRO A 33 13.40 -0.42 -10.23
C PRO A 33 12.21 0.45 -9.82
N SER A 34 12.44 1.76 -9.70
CA SER A 34 11.44 2.78 -9.34
C SER A 34 10.73 2.56 -7.99
N ALA A 35 11.31 1.79 -7.06
CA ALA A 35 10.80 1.68 -5.70
C ALA A 35 10.91 3.05 -4.98
N LEU A 36 9.82 3.53 -4.37
CA LEU A 36 9.69 4.85 -3.71
C LEU A 36 10.22 6.01 -4.59
N ARG A 37 10.02 5.92 -5.89
CA ARG A 37 10.63 6.87 -6.84
C ARG A 37 10.28 8.31 -6.54
N THR A 38 9.02 8.59 -6.21
CA THR A 38 8.51 9.96 -6.02
C THR A 38 8.53 10.43 -4.57
N GLN A 39 9.05 9.60 -3.63
CA GLN A 39 9.14 9.99 -2.24
C GLN A 39 9.92 11.31 -2.13
N ASN A 40 9.29 12.31 -1.52
CA ASN A 40 9.96 13.60 -1.27
C ASN A 40 9.15 14.42 -0.25
N TYR A 41 9.84 14.99 0.71
CA TYR A 41 9.25 15.79 1.78
C TYR A 41 9.73 17.24 1.66
N GLY A 42 8.93 18.19 2.17
CA GLY A 42 9.29 19.62 2.18
C GLY A 42 10.34 20.01 3.23
N SER A 43 10.69 19.09 4.14
CA SER A 43 11.69 19.25 5.19
C SER A 43 12.23 17.90 5.63
N ALA A 44 13.28 17.88 6.44
CA ALA A 44 13.85 16.65 7.00
C ALA A 44 12.78 15.83 7.73
N THR A 45 12.55 14.61 7.27
CA THR A 45 11.49 13.73 7.76
C THR A 45 12.01 12.30 7.88
N ASN A 46 11.75 11.67 9.01
CA ASN A 46 11.97 10.24 9.19
C ASN A 46 10.78 9.49 8.57
N ALA A 47 10.97 8.98 7.37
CA ALA A 47 9.88 8.42 6.57
C ALA A 47 9.55 6.97 6.95
N TYR A 48 10.55 6.17 7.32
CA TYR A 48 10.42 4.75 7.68
C TYR A 48 9.64 3.91 6.67
N ASN A 49 9.67 4.27 5.39
CA ASN A 49 9.04 3.47 4.35
C ASN A 49 9.95 2.31 3.95
N THR A 50 9.39 1.12 3.80
CA THR A 50 10.08 -0.05 3.23
C THR A 50 9.36 -0.46 1.95
N ALA A 51 10.05 -0.39 0.81
CA ALA A 51 9.53 -0.83 -0.48
C ALA A 51 10.52 -1.79 -1.17
N VAL A 52 10.07 -3.01 -1.41
CA VAL A 52 10.87 -4.05 -2.07
C VAL A 52 10.09 -4.63 -3.24
N GLY A 53 10.53 -4.35 -4.43
CA GLY A 53 9.90 -4.79 -5.68
C GLY A 53 9.87 -3.69 -6.75
N SER A 54 9.69 -4.11 -8.01
CA SER A 54 9.54 -3.17 -9.11
C SER A 54 8.28 -2.32 -8.93
N PHE A 55 8.42 -1.01 -8.95
CA PHE A 55 7.35 -0.03 -8.72
C PHE A 55 6.68 -0.11 -7.33
N ALA A 56 7.25 -0.80 -6.34
CA ALA A 56 6.71 -0.78 -4.98
C ALA A 56 6.70 0.64 -4.41
N GLY A 57 5.54 1.14 -4.01
CA GLY A 57 5.36 2.51 -3.50
C GLY A 57 5.73 3.61 -4.50
N TYR A 58 5.62 3.36 -5.79
CA TYR A 58 6.09 4.27 -6.84
C TYR A 58 5.63 5.73 -6.66
N ALA A 59 4.33 5.94 -6.38
CA ALA A 59 3.71 7.25 -6.25
C ALA A 59 3.77 7.85 -4.83
N VAL A 60 4.36 7.14 -3.85
CA VAL A 60 4.49 7.69 -2.48
C VAL A 60 5.25 9.02 -2.53
N THR A 61 4.63 10.06 -2.01
CA THR A 61 5.22 11.40 -1.90
C THR A 61 5.60 11.72 -0.45
N THR A 62 4.61 11.99 0.40
CA THR A 62 4.80 12.36 1.79
C THR A 62 4.26 11.32 2.78
N GLY A 63 3.75 10.18 2.30
CA GLY A 63 3.34 9.07 3.16
C GLY A 63 4.51 8.49 3.94
N VAL A 64 4.29 8.08 5.18
CA VAL A 64 5.30 7.54 6.09
C VAL A 64 4.90 6.17 6.63
N GLU A 65 5.88 5.42 7.11
CA GLU A 65 5.67 4.16 7.83
C GLU A 65 4.86 3.11 7.04
N ASN A 66 5.08 3.07 5.71
CA ASN A 66 4.49 2.05 4.86
C ASN A 66 5.47 0.87 4.64
N THR A 67 4.95 -0.36 4.66
CA THR A 67 5.67 -1.58 4.28
C THR A 67 5.06 -2.14 2.99
N LEU A 68 5.79 -2.04 1.87
CA LEU A 68 5.31 -2.31 0.52
C LEU A 68 6.24 -3.35 -0.15
N ILE A 69 5.85 -4.63 -0.13
CA ILE A 69 6.71 -5.72 -0.61
C ILE A 69 6.02 -6.50 -1.73
N GLY A 70 6.56 -6.41 -2.91
CA GLY A 70 6.03 -7.05 -4.13
C GLY A 70 5.99 -6.08 -5.31
N GLY A 71 5.97 -6.61 -6.52
CA GLY A 71 5.84 -5.76 -7.72
C GLY A 71 4.51 -4.97 -7.65
N GLN A 72 4.58 -3.65 -7.78
CA GLN A 72 3.42 -2.75 -7.72
C GLN A 72 2.64 -2.80 -6.38
N ALA A 73 3.26 -3.22 -5.27
CA ALA A 73 2.63 -3.11 -3.95
C ALA A 73 2.49 -1.64 -3.58
N GLY A 74 1.26 -1.17 -3.33
CA GLY A 74 0.97 0.21 -2.95
C GLY A 74 1.48 1.27 -3.94
N ASP A 75 1.57 0.94 -5.23
CA ASP A 75 2.22 1.80 -6.22
C ASP A 75 1.47 3.12 -6.50
N ALA A 76 0.17 3.20 -6.21
CA ALA A 76 -0.62 4.42 -6.32
C ALA A 76 -0.67 5.26 -5.01
N LEU A 77 -0.24 4.73 -3.86
CA LEU A 77 -0.25 5.48 -2.60
C LEU A 77 0.53 6.79 -2.73
N THR A 78 -0.02 7.89 -2.22
CA THR A 78 0.61 9.21 -2.30
C THR A 78 0.99 9.76 -0.92
N THR A 79 0.03 10.27 -0.17
CA THR A 79 0.23 10.81 1.18
C THR A 79 -0.21 9.84 2.27
N ALA A 80 -0.74 8.70 1.90
CA ALA A 80 -1.21 7.65 2.80
C ALA A 80 -0.07 7.04 3.63
N SER A 81 -0.34 6.74 4.89
CA SER A 81 0.65 6.27 5.86
C SER A 81 0.17 5.02 6.60
N TYR A 82 1.11 4.33 7.22
CA TYR A 82 0.83 3.17 8.09
C TYR A 82 0.20 1.98 7.36
N ASN A 83 0.48 1.79 6.07
CA ASN A 83 -0.04 0.66 5.31
C ASN A 83 0.97 -0.49 5.26
N VAL A 84 0.45 -1.71 5.27
CA VAL A 84 1.20 -2.93 4.98
C VAL A 84 0.62 -3.55 3.70
N ALA A 85 1.40 -3.59 2.63
CA ALA A 85 1.04 -4.24 1.38
C ALA A 85 2.12 -5.26 1.01
N VAL A 86 1.81 -6.54 1.12
CA VAL A 86 2.73 -7.65 0.82
C VAL A 86 2.13 -8.57 -0.22
N GLY A 87 2.68 -8.55 -1.40
CA GLY A 87 2.20 -9.33 -2.56
C GLY A 87 2.17 -8.49 -3.83
N LYS A 88 2.16 -9.15 -5.00
CA LYS A 88 2.02 -8.43 -6.26
C LYS A 88 0.71 -7.65 -6.28
N ALA A 89 0.77 -6.36 -6.58
CA ALA A 89 -0.38 -5.45 -6.70
C ALA A 89 -1.31 -5.46 -5.47
N ALA A 90 -0.80 -5.80 -4.28
CA ALA A 90 -1.53 -5.54 -3.04
C ALA A 90 -1.69 -4.02 -2.84
N LEU A 91 -2.88 -3.54 -2.56
CA LEU A 91 -3.22 -2.12 -2.34
C LEU A 91 -2.81 -1.20 -3.52
N SER A 92 -2.81 -1.72 -4.75
CA SER A 92 -2.19 -1.01 -5.89
C SER A 92 -2.99 0.17 -6.43
N SER A 93 -4.28 0.28 -6.12
CA SER A 93 -5.11 1.40 -6.63
C SER A 93 -5.34 2.49 -5.58
N ASP A 94 -5.02 2.24 -4.31
CA ASP A 94 -5.29 3.19 -3.24
C ASP A 94 -4.34 4.39 -3.27
N THR A 95 -4.90 5.58 -3.17
CA THR A 95 -4.13 6.83 -3.21
C THR A 95 -4.00 7.47 -1.83
N LEU A 96 -5.06 7.49 -1.03
CA LEU A 96 -5.15 8.26 0.21
C LEU A 96 -5.66 7.44 1.42
N GLY A 97 -5.89 6.13 1.25
CA GLY A 97 -6.29 5.24 2.34
C GLY A 97 -5.09 4.88 3.23
N ALA A 98 -5.26 5.02 4.52
CA ALA A 98 -4.24 4.76 5.52
C ALA A 98 -4.63 3.60 6.45
N GLN A 99 -3.64 3.04 7.13
CA GLN A 99 -3.84 2.03 8.19
C GLN A 99 -4.49 0.72 7.70
N SER A 100 -4.22 0.34 6.45
CA SER A 100 -4.67 -0.94 5.89
C SER A 100 -3.57 -1.99 5.89
N THR A 101 -3.97 -3.25 6.07
CA THR A 101 -3.09 -4.42 5.95
C THR A 101 -3.58 -5.30 4.80
N ALA A 102 -2.81 -5.40 3.73
CA ALA A 102 -3.08 -6.21 2.56
C ALA A 102 -1.95 -7.22 2.33
N VAL A 103 -2.18 -8.49 2.60
CA VAL A 103 -1.18 -9.55 2.45
C VAL A 103 -1.69 -10.62 1.49
N GLY A 104 -1.09 -10.70 0.34
CA GLY A 104 -1.47 -11.61 -0.75
C GLY A 104 -1.50 -10.91 -2.10
N THR A 105 -1.33 -11.67 -3.19
CA THR A 105 -1.47 -11.13 -4.54
C THR A 105 -2.87 -10.53 -4.71
N ASN A 106 -2.95 -9.28 -5.14
CA ASN A 106 -4.18 -8.52 -5.37
C ASN A 106 -5.09 -8.36 -4.14
N ALA A 107 -4.57 -8.52 -2.91
CA ALA A 107 -5.33 -8.18 -1.70
C ALA A 107 -5.64 -6.67 -1.68
N LEU A 108 -6.89 -6.28 -1.45
CA LEU A 108 -7.40 -4.90 -1.49
C LEU A 108 -6.99 -4.12 -2.76
N GLN A 109 -6.89 -4.80 -3.88
CA GLN A 109 -6.34 -4.22 -5.11
C GLN A 109 -7.07 -2.95 -5.55
N THR A 110 -8.40 -2.92 -5.46
CA THR A 110 -9.21 -1.79 -5.95
C THR A 110 -9.58 -0.79 -4.87
N GLN A 111 -9.13 -0.99 -3.62
CA GLN A 111 -9.32 0.01 -2.57
C GLN A 111 -8.79 1.35 -3.07
N ASN A 112 -9.62 2.39 -2.98
CA ASN A 112 -9.20 3.73 -3.38
C ASN A 112 -10.06 4.82 -2.72
N PHE A 113 -9.43 5.63 -1.91
CA PHE A 113 -10.05 6.77 -1.26
C PHE A 113 -9.61 8.06 -1.93
N THR A 114 -10.58 8.95 -2.21
CA THR A 114 -10.33 10.27 -2.82
C THR A 114 -10.08 11.37 -1.78
N THR A 115 -10.20 11.03 -0.50
CA THR A 115 -9.87 11.88 0.65
C THR A 115 -9.04 11.07 1.65
N SER A 116 -8.23 11.73 2.44
CA SER A 116 -7.44 11.06 3.49
C SER A 116 -8.38 10.32 4.45
N THR A 117 -8.29 9.00 4.48
CA THR A 117 -9.19 8.13 5.22
C THR A 117 -8.41 7.05 5.96
N ASN A 118 -8.66 6.88 7.23
CA ASN A 118 -8.19 5.71 7.98
C ASN A 118 -9.10 4.53 7.61
N ALA A 119 -8.69 3.74 6.65
CA ALA A 119 -9.51 2.65 6.11
C ALA A 119 -9.63 1.48 7.09
N LEU A 120 -8.55 1.18 7.82
CA LEU A 120 -8.51 0.12 8.85
C LEU A 120 -8.97 -1.24 8.33
N ASN A 121 -8.76 -1.52 7.04
CA ASN A 121 -9.05 -2.80 6.45
C ASN A 121 -7.90 -3.79 6.66
N THR A 122 -8.22 -5.02 6.99
CA THR A 122 -7.28 -6.13 7.04
C THR A 122 -7.71 -7.19 6.03
N ALA A 123 -6.88 -7.45 5.03
CA ALA A 123 -7.11 -8.50 4.04
C ALA A 123 -5.87 -9.40 3.91
N VAL A 124 -6.04 -10.68 4.19
CA VAL A 124 -4.96 -11.68 4.13
C VAL A 124 -5.41 -12.86 3.27
N GLY A 125 -4.80 -13.01 2.12
CA GLY A 125 -5.10 -14.07 1.18
C GLY A 125 -5.02 -13.62 -0.28
N TYR A 126 -4.92 -14.59 -1.20
CA TYR A 126 -4.98 -14.35 -2.64
C TYR A 126 -6.34 -13.76 -3.01
N TYR A 127 -6.36 -12.57 -3.61
CA TYR A 127 -7.56 -11.80 -3.96
C TYR A 127 -8.49 -11.48 -2.77
N ALA A 128 -8.01 -11.50 -1.53
CA ALA A 128 -8.83 -11.13 -0.37
C ALA A 128 -9.26 -9.67 -0.48
N GLY A 129 -10.56 -9.43 -0.44
CA GLY A 129 -11.16 -8.09 -0.55
C GLY A 129 -10.82 -7.36 -1.86
N GLN A 130 -10.58 -8.08 -2.96
CA GLN A 130 -10.10 -7.48 -4.21
C GLN A 130 -10.96 -6.32 -4.70
N SER A 131 -12.28 -6.45 -4.63
CA SER A 131 -13.23 -5.45 -5.14
C SER A 131 -13.59 -4.36 -4.11
N VAL A 132 -13.06 -4.42 -2.89
CA VAL A 132 -13.28 -3.35 -1.91
C VAL A 132 -12.78 -2.02 -2.49
N THR A 133 -13.64 -1.02 -2.51
CA THR A 133 -13.33 0.32 -3.02
C THR A 133 -13.21 1.33 -1.88
N THR A 134 -14.31 1.69 -1.25
CA THR A 134 -14.39 2.70 -0.18
C THR A 134 -14.88 2.12 1.16
N GLY A 135 -15.12 0.80 1.22
CA GLY A 135 -15.45 0.13 2.48
C GLY A 135 -14.30 0.22 3.50
N THR A 136 -14.65 0.38 4.76
CA THR A 136 -13.69 0.53 5.87
C THR A 136 -13.95 -0.50 6.97
N LEU A 137 -12.97 -0.69 7.86
CA LEU A 137 -13.13 -1.54 9.06
C LEU A 137 -13.50 -2.99 8.75
N ASN A 138 -13.03 -3.52 7.61
CA ASN A 138 -13.27 -4.91 7.24
C ASN A 138 -12.10 -5.81 7.68
N THR A 139 -12.43 -7.01 8.14
CA THR A 139 -11.49 -8.10 8.44
C THR A 139 -11.74 -9.24 7.48
N ILE A 140 -10.83 -9.47 6.54
CA ILE A 140 -11.00 -10.39 5.43
C ILE A 140 -9.81 -11.35 5.39
N VAL A 141 -10.02 -12.61 5.74
CA VAL A 141 -8.94 -13.62 5.84
C VAL A 141 -9.32 -14.89 5.09
N GLY A 142 -8.58 -15.17 4.04
CA GLY A 142 -8.77 -16.35 3.18
C GLY A 142 -8.66 -16.00 1.70
N GLY A 143 -8.28 -16.97 0.88
CA GLY A 143 -8.27 -16.77 -0.57
C GLY A 143 -9.69 -16.49 -1.07
N LEU A 144 -9.86 -15.46 -1.93
CA LEU A 144 -11.16 -15.02 -2.46
C LEU A 144 -12.20 -14.66 -1.36
N ALA A 145 -11.78 -14.44 -0.11
CA ALA A 145 -12.68 -13.95 0.91
C ALA A 145 -13.07 -12.51 0.60
N GLY A 146 -14.35 -12.16 0.70
CA GLY A 146 -14.88 -10.81 0.50
C GLY A 146 -14.50 -10.17 -0.84
N ASP A 147 -14.15 -10.96 -1.85
CA ASP A 147 -13.64 -10.47 -3.14
C ASP A 147 -14.68 -9.71 -3.97
N ALA A 148 -15.98 -9.89 -3.66
CA ALA A 148 -17.08 -9.13 -4.28
C ALA A 148 -17.52 -7.90 -3.47
N LEU A 149 -17.07 -7.73 -2.21
CA LEU A 149 -17.41 -6.56 -1.41
C LEU A 149 -16.89 -5.28 -2.09
N THR A 150 -17.70 -4.22 -2.10
CA THR A 150 -17.30 -2.96 -2.73
C THR A 150 -17.17 -1.81 -1.72
N ASN A 151 -18.25 -1.19 -1.32
CA ASN A 151 -18.26 -0.02 -0.43
C ASN A 151 -18.75 -0.34 0.99
N SER A 152 -19.00 -1.59 1.31
CA SER A 152 -19.49 -2.02 2.61
C SER A 152 -18.38 -2.03 3.67
N SER A 153 -18.74 -1.73 4.89
CA SER A 153 -17.85 -1.59 6.04
C SER A 153 -18.27 -2.52 7.17
N TYR A 154 -17.36 -2.73 8.13
CA TYR A 154 -17.59 -3.53 9.34
C TYR A 154 -17.84 -5.01 9.08
N ASN A 155 -17.36 -5.55 7.96
CA ASN A 155 -17.53 -6.97 7.65
C ASN A 155 -16.40 -7.82 8.24
N THR A 156 -16.73 -9.03 8.67
CA THR A 156 -15.76 -10.06 9.01
C THR A 156 -15.98 -11.28 8.11
N ALA A 157 -15.04 -11.55 7.23
CA ALA A 157 -15.03 -12.69 6.31
C ALA A 157 -13.79 -13.55 6.59
N VAL A 158 -13.99 -14.76 7.11
CA VAL A 158 -12.89 -15.69 7.40
C VAL A 158 -13.16 -17.04 6.74
N GLY A 159 -12.24 -17.48 5.91
CA GLY A 159 -12.32 -18.72 5.17
C GLY A 159 -12.26 -18.51 3.65
N TYR A 160 -11.92 -19.57 2.91
CA TYR A 160 -11.90 -19.55 1.44
C TYR A 160 -13.28 -19.15 0.88
N SER A 161 -13.31 -18.16 0.00
CA SER A 161 -14.52 -17.63 -0.66
C SER A 161 -15.66 -17.23 0.31
N SER A 162 -15.35 -16.92 1.58
CA SER A 162 -16.35 -16.37 2.49
C SER A 162 -16.79 -14.98 2.02
N LEU A 163 -18.10 -14.67 2.06
CA LEU A 163 -18.71 -13.43 1.53
C LEU A 163 -18.33 -13.10 0.07
N SER A 164 -18.02 -14.10 -0.74
CA SER A 164 -17.55 -13.89 -2.13
C SER A 164 -18.67 -13.50 -3.12
N ALA A 165 -19.94 -13.62 -2.75
CA ALA A 165 -21.09 -13.20 -3.56
C ALA A 165 -21.79 -11.95 -3.01
N ASP A 166 -21.37 -11.44 -1.87
CA ASP A 166 -21.95 -10.27 -1.24
C ASP A 166 -21.21 -9.01 -1.69
N THR A 167 -21.94 -8.07 -2.26
CA THR A 167 -21.36 -6.80 -2.78
C THR A 167 -21.55 -5.64 -1.81
N LEU A 168 -22.58 -5.70 -0.95
CA LEU A 168 -23.00 -4.58 -0.10
C LEU A 168 -22.73 -4.79 1.40
N GLY A 169 -22.35 -6.00 1.79
CA GLY A 169 -22.18 -6.35 3.20
C GLY A 169 -23.53 -6.48 3.94
N ALA A 170 -23.45 -6.78 5.23
CA ALA A 170 -24.62 -6.90 6.10
C ALA A 170 -24.94 -5.58 6.79
#